data_ea6533d382ad977493fa5b652b93dc0b
#
_entry.id   ea6533d382ad977493fa5b652b93dc0b
#
_cell.length_a   1.000
_cell.length_b   1.000
_cell.length_c   1.000
_cell.angle_alpha   90.00
_cell.angle_beta   90.00
_cell.angle_gamma   90.00
#
_symmetry.space_group_name_H-M   'P 1'
#
loop_
_entity.id
_entity.type
_entity.pdbx_description
1 polymer ?
#
loop_
_entity_poly.entity_id
_entity_poly.type
_entity_poly.pdbx_seq_one_letter_code
_entity_poly.pdbx_strand_id
1 'polypeptide(L)'
;MIEVKNLTKCYSANKKAVDNISFTVNDGEILGFLGPNGAGKSTTMNIITGYLSSTEGSVSVGGYDILEQPNEAKRHIGYLPEHPPVYPDMTVKEYLNFIYDLKKVKLPREAHIKEICSLVKITDVYNRMIKFLSKGYQQRVGIAQALIGNPELLILDEPTVGLDPKQIIEIRKLITHLGRNHTVILSSHILSDVQAVCERVIIINKGQIIADGSPDDLSKALTGSNSLKVRVNGPERDVHKAIRTISGVKSVTSLGKREKNAVEFCVEVSDQTDIRTELFRRMAERNWTILMLQPDELTLEQVFVRLVDGAAEDEIRKLSAVKKSAKAETEATKVEFADDIDEVMGAVEKPLDAPEDSSKEEK
;
A
#
# COMPACT_ATOMS: atom_id res chain seq x y z
N MET A 1 9.55 -6.30 9.88
CA MET A 1 9.67 -4.88 9.48
C MET A 1 10.74 -4.71 8.41
N ILE A 2 10.49 -3.88 7.41
CA ILE A 2 11.46 -3.53 6.35
C ILE A 2 11.75 -2.05 6.48
N GLU A 3 13.00 -1.69 6.36
CA GLU A 3 13.43 -0.30 6.35
C GLU A 3 14.31 -0.03 5.14
N VAL A 4 13.92 0.94 4.32
CA VAL A 4 14.67 1.41 3.15
C VAL A 4 15.06 2.87 3.42
N LYS A 5 16.36 3.15 3.39
CA LYS A 5 16.92 4.49 3.69
C LYS A 5 17.74 5.01 2.52
N ASN A 6 17.34 6.16 1.98
CA ASN A 6 18.06 6.94 0.96
C ASN A 6 18.54 6.09 -0.22
N LEU A 7 17.70 5.11 -0.62
CA LEU A 7 18.06 4.13 -1.62
C LEU A 7 18.21 4.78 -2.99
N THR A 8 19.39 4.60 -3.60
CA THR A 8 19.70 5.09 -4.94
C THR A 8 20.30 3.95 -5.76
N LYS A 9 19.86 3.84 -7.02
CA LYS A 9 20.43 2.91 -8.00
C LYS A 9 20.68 3.59 -9.32
N CYS A 10 21.95 3.63 -9.71
CA CYS A 10 22.41 4.08 -11.02
C CYS A 10 22.88 2.86 -11.85
N TYR A 11 22.37 2.72 -13.08
CA TYR A 11 22.89 1.75 -14.05
C TYR A 11 23.98 2.34 -14.95
N SER A 12 23.98 3.67 -15.09
CA SER A 12 25.01 4.44 -15.80
C SER A 12 25.12 5.83 -15.16
N ALA A 13 26.18 6.56 -15.49
CA ALA A 13 26.45 7.89 -14.90
C ALA A 13 25.26 8.87 -14.99
N ASN A 14 24.41 8.74 -16.02
CA ASN A 14 23.32 9.68 -16.29
C ASN A 14 21.91 9.08 -16.09
N LYS A 15 21.78 7.80 -15.63
CA LYS A 15 20.47 7.17 -15.49
C LYS A 15 20.30 6.58 -14.11
N LYS A 16 19.60 7.31 -13.24
CA LYS A 16 19.11 6.82 -11.98
C LYS A 16 17.81 6.04 -12.20
N ALA A 17 17.79 4.77 -11.87
CA ALA A 17 16.59 3.95 -11.90
C ALA A 17 15.78 4.08 -10.60
N VAL A 18 16.48 4.35 -9.49
CA VAL A 18 15.92 4.71 -8.18
C VAL A 18 16.75 5.88 -7.67
N ASP A 19 16.11 6.92 -7.15
CA ASP A 19 16.72 8.17 -6.75
C ASP A 19 16.26 8.58 -5.34
N ASN A 20 17.10 8.28 -4.35
CA ASN A 20 16.97 8.70 -2.96
C ASN A 20 15.59 8.40 -2.34
N ILE A 21 15.10 7.16 -2.46
CA ILE A 21 13.82 6.77 -1.86
C ILE A 21 14.02 6.24 -0.43
N SER A 22 13.07 6.57 0.45
CA SER A 22 13.03 6.07 1.82
C SER A 22 11.60 5.72 2.20
N PHE A 23 11.40 4.53 2.74
CA PHE A 23 10.12 4.06 3.26
C PHE A 23 10.30 2.89 4.22
N THR A 24 9.25 2.61 4.99
CA THR A 24 9.20 1.46 5.90
C THR A 24 7.98 0.62 5.59
N VAL A 25 8.05 -0.68 5.86
CA VAL A 25 6.89 -1.58 5.82
C VAL A 25 6.76 -2.24 7.18
N ASN A 26 5.59 -2.12 7.78
CA ASN A 26 5.32 -2.69 9.10
C ASN A 26 4.99 -4.18 9.01
N ASP A 27 5.15 -4.90 10.11
CA ASP A 27 4.80 -6.31 10.16
C ASP A 27 3.27 -6.49 9.98
N GLY A 28 2.88 -7.46 9.14
CA GLY A 28 1.48 -7.74 8.80
C GLY A 28 0.83 -6.75 7.82
N GLU A 29 1.57 -5.75 7.31
CA GLU A 29 1.07 -4.79 6.33
C GLU A 29 1.05 -5.37 4.91
N ILE A 30 0.00 -5.08 4.13
CA ILE A 30 -0.02 -5.31 2.68
C ILE A 30 0.23 -3.97 1.99
N LEU A 31 1.48 -3.76 1.58
CA LEU A 31 1.92 -2.54 0.88
C LEU A 31 1.84 -2.72 -0.64
N GLY A 32 1.12 -1.83 -1.31
CA GLY A 32 1.15 -1.68 -2.76
C GLY A 32 2.29 -0.79 -3.23
N PHE A 33 3.08 -1.27 -4.19
CA PHE A 33 4.15 -0.48 -4.82
C PHE A 33 3.76 -0.22 -6.28
N LEU A 34 3.16 0.94 -6.54
CA LEU A 34 2.50 1.30 -7.79
C LEU A 34 3.37 2.25 -8.63
N GLY A 35 3.38 2.08 -9.94
CA GLY A 35 4.07 2.99 -10.84
C GLY A 35 4.05 2.50 -12.30
N PRO A 36 4.28 3.39 -13.27
CA PRO A 36 4.36 2.99 -14.67
C PRO A 36 5.57 2.08 -14.94
N ASN A 37 5.60 1.48 -16.13
CA ASN A 37 6.75 0.70 -16.56
C ASN A 37 8.00 1.59 -16.62
N GLY A 38 9.12 1.07 -16.08
CA GLY A 38 10.37 1.84 -15.99
C GLY A 38 10.43 2.86 -14.85
N ALA A 39 9.43 2.94 -13.97
CA ALA A 39 9.42 3.85 -12.82
C ALA A 39 10.43 3.51 -11.71
N GLY A 40 10.98 2.29 -11.70
CA GLY A 40 11.93 1.83 -10.69
C GLY A 40 11.42 0.69 -9.80
N LYS A 41 10.17 0.20 -9.98
CA LYS A 41 9.54 -0.85 -9.16
C LYS A 41 10.40 -2.11 -9.04
N SER A 42 10.61 -2.84 -10.13
CA SER A 42 11.38 -4.10 -10.12
C SER A 42 12.85 -3.89 -9.73
N THR A 43 13.43 -2.71 -10.01
CA THR A 43 14.77 -2.36 -9.50
C THR A 43 14.76 -2.29 -7.98
N THR A 44 13.77 -1.65 -7.37
CA THR A 44 13.61 -1.57 -5.93
C THR A 44 13.40 -2.96 -5.32
N MET A 45 12.50 -3.78 -5.90
CA MET A 45 12.26 -5.16 -5.44
C MET A 45 13.54 -6.02 -5.52
N ASN A 46 14.29 -5.90 -6.60
CA ASN A 46 15.57 -6.63 -6.78
C ASN A 46 16.64 -6.21 -5.75
N ILE A 47 16.63 -4.95 -5.30
CA ILE A 47 17.55 -4.51 -4.23
C ILE A 47 17.09 -5.06 -2.88
N ILE A 48 15.80 -4.96 -2.54
CA ILE A 48 15.26 -5.47 -1.27
C ILE A 48 15.49 -6.97 -1.14
N THR A 49 15.41 -7.72 -2.25
CA THR A 49 15.67 -9.18 -2.27
C THR A 49 17.16 -9.54 -2.30
N GLY A 50 18.04 -8.54 -2.39
CA GLY A 50 19.50 -8.75 -2.49
C GLY A 50 19.94 -9.42 -3.79
N TYR A 51 19.12 -9.33 -4.84
CA TYR A 51 19.50 -9.73 -6.21
C TYR A 51 20.38 -8.69 -6.88
N LEU A 52 20.17 -7.42 -6.53
CA LEU A 52 20.90 -6.27 -7.05
C LEU A 52 21.42 -5.42 -5.88
N SER A 53 22.68 -4.98 -5.93
CA SER A 53 23.22 -4.04 -4.95
C SER A 53 22.72 -2.62 -5.22
N SER A 54 22.49 -1.83 -4.16
CA SER A 54 22.27 -0.39 -4.25
C SER A 54 23.56 0.33 -4.70
N THR A 55 23.42 1.55 -5.22
CA THR A 55 24.56 2.46 -5.44
C THR A 55 24.81 3.28 -4.16
N GLU A 56 23.73 3.72 -3.50
CA GLU A 56 23.75 4.44 -2.23
C GLU A 56 22.56 4.01 -1.37
N GLY A 57 22.63 4.27 -0.08
CA GLY A 57 21.59 3.94 0.87
C GLY A 57 21.65 2.50 1.35
N SER A 58 20.72 2.13 2.23
CA SER A 58 20.67 0.82 2.87
C SER A 58 19.26 0.23 2.86
N VAL A 59 19.19 -1.09 2.95
CA VAL A 59 17.94 -1.84 3.08
C VAL A 59 18.13 -2.86 4.19
N SER A 60 17.24 -2.86 5.18
CA SER A 60 17.19 -3.90 6.20
C SER A 60 15.86 -4.66 6.18
N VAL A 61 15.93 -5.97 6.39
CA VAL A 61 14.79 -6.89 6.45
C VAL A 61 14.91 -7.73 7.71
N GLY A 62 13.89 -7.70 8.56
CA GLY A 62 13.94 -8.40 9.85
C GLY A 62 15.07 -7.94 10.77
N GLY A 63 15.58 -6.71 10.60
CA GLY A 63 16.71 -6.17 11.35
C GLY A 63 18.09 -6.48 10.75
N TYR A 64 18.16 -7.24 9.63
CA TYR A 64 19.40 -7.61 8.95
C TYR A 64 19.61 -6.76 7.70
N ASP A 65 20.79 -6.16 7.55
CA ASP A 65 21.15 -5.44 6.33
C ASP A 65 21.34 -6.42 5.16
N ILE A 66 20.73 -6.09 4.02
CA ILE A 66 20.70 -6.99 2.85
C ILE A 66 22.08 -7.15 2.18
N LEU A 67 22.99 -6.20 2.35
CA LEU A 67 24.36 -6.26 1.79
C LEU A 67 25.36 -6.86 2.77
N GLU A 68 25.25 -6.49 4.06
CA GLU A 68 26.20 -6.96 5.09
C GLU A 68 25.84 -8.36 5.61
N GLN A 69 24.54 -8.67 5.74
CA GLN A 69 24.04 -9.93 6.29
C GLN A 69 23.04 -10.61 5.33
N PRO A 70 23.42 -10.84 4.04
CA PRO A 70 22.47 -11.27 3.01
C PRO A 70 21.81 -12.62 3.28
N ASN A 71 22.50 -13.55 3.92
CA ASN A 71 21.96 -14.88 4.20
C ASN A 71 20.87 -14.83 5.27
N GLU A 72 21.06 -14.00 6.28
CA GLU A 72 20.07 -13.84 7.36
C GLU A 72 18.85 -13.07 6.83
N ALA A 73 19.06 -11.92 6.16
CA ALA A 73 17.97 -11.15 5.55
C ALA A 73 17.12 -11.99 4.57
N LYS A 74 17.78 -12.77 3.69
CA LYS A 74 17.06 -13.59 2.68
C LYS A 74 16.24 -14.73 3.28
N ARG A 75 16.51 -15.17 4.50
CA ARG A 75 15.68 -16.20 5.19
C ARG A 75 14.29 -15.67 5.51
N HIS A 76 14.16 -14.37 5.73
CA HIS A 76 12.89 -13.72 6.01
C HIS A 76 12.08 -13.41 4.74
N ILE A 77 12.67 -13.61 3.53
CA ILE A 77 12.09 -13.16 2.26
C ILE A 77 11.60 -14.35 1.42
N GLY A 78 10.33 -14.28 1.01
CA GLY A 78 9.78 -15.04 -0.11
C GLY A 78 9.59 -14.12 -1.31
N TYR A 79 10.17 -14.44 -2.45
CA TYR A 79 10.12 -13.59 -3.63
C TYR A 79 9.54 -14.29 -4.83
N LEU A 80 8.54 -13.65 -5.44
CA LEU A 80 8.02 -13.98 -6.76
C LEU A 80 8.36 -12.85 -7.72
N PRO A 81 9.32 -13.00 -8.63
CA PRO A 81 9.57 -12.04 -9.69
C PRO A 81 8.43 -12.06 -10.73
N GLU A 82 8.36 -11.02 -11.57
CA GLU A 82 7.37 -10.88 -12.66
C GLU A 82 7.27 -12.14 -13.54
N HIS A 83 8.42 -12.76 -13.81
CA HIS A 83 8.50 -14.05 -14.51
C HIS A 83 8.92 -15.12 -13.49
N PRO A 84 8.00 -16.02 -13.09
CA PRO A 84 8.32 -17.07 -12.13
C PRO A 84 9.54 -17.89 -12.58
N PRO A 85 10.57 -18.09 -11.73
CA PRO A 85 11.81 -18.77 -12.09
C PRO A 85 11.63 -20.30 -12.07
N VAL A 86 10.63 -20.79 -12.77
CA VAL A 86 10.27 -22.22 -12.79
C VAL A 86 11.11 -23.00 -13.79
N TYR A 87 11.38 -24.27 -13.48
CA TYR A 87 12.03 -25.19 -14.39
C TYR A 87 10.98 -25.98 -15.20
N PRO A 88 10.80 -25.69 -16.49
CA PRO A 88 9.71 -26.23 -17.29
C PRO A 88 9.67 -27.76 -17.40
N ASP A 89 10.85 -28.41 -17.34
CA ASP A 89 11.01 -29.86 -17.48
C ASP A 89 10.87 -30.63 -16.15
N MET A 90 10.73 -29.92 -15.03
CA MET A 90 10.40 -30.51 -13.73
C MET A 90 8.89 -30.63 -13.55
N THR A 91 8.46 -31.62 -12.78
CA THR A 91 7.14 -31.65 -12.19
C THR A 91 7.02 -30.60 -11.07
N VAL A 92 5.81 -30.18 -10.72
CA VAL A 92 5.59 -29.27 -9.57
C VAL A 92 6.20 -29.86 -8.29
N LYS A 93 6.05 -31.18 -8.08
CA LYS A 93 6.64 -31.91 -6.96
C LYS A 93 8.16 -31.77 -6.92
N GLU A 94 8.83 -32.07 -8.01
CA GLU A 94 10.30 -32.01 -8.10
C GLU A 94 10.80 -30.59 -7.87
N TYR A 95 10.15 -29.60 -8.48
CA TYR A 95 10.52 -28.21 -8.33
C TYR A 95 10.37 -27.70 -6.89
N LEU A 96 9.24 -27.96 -6.23
CA LEU A 96 9.03 -27.52 -4.84
C LEU A 96 9.99 -28.23 -3.86
N ASN A 97 10.30 -29.51 -4.08
CA ASN A 97 11.33 -30.21 -3.31
C ASN A 97 12.72 -29.63 -3.53
N PHE A 98 13.08 -29.30 -4.78
CA PHE A 98 14.32 -28.62 -5.10
C PHE A 98 14.46 -27.28 -4.36
N ILE A 99 13.42 -26.45 -4.39
CA ILE A 99 13.41 -25.16 -3.68
C ILE A 99 13.53 -25.37 -2.16
N TYR A 100 12.84 -26.40 -1.61
CA TYR A 100 12.92 -26.73 -0.20
C TYR A 100 14.37 -27.04 0.23
N ASP A 101 15.09 -27.84 -0.58
CA ASP A 101 16.49 -28.18 -0.33
C ASP A 101 17.41 -26.98 -0.50
N LEU A 102 17.19 -26.16 -1.54
CA LEU A 102 17.95 -24.95 -1.82
C LEU A 102 17.88 -23.93 -0.67
N LYS A 103 16.68 -23.73 -0.12
CA LYS A 103 16.46 -22.84 1.03
C LYS A 103 16.89 -23.46 2.37
N LYS A 104 17.33 -24.73 2.41
CA LYS A 104 17.73 -25.47 3.62
C LYS A 104 16.66 -25.39 4.73
N VAL A 105 15.39 -25.58 4.36
CA VAL A 105 14.25 -25.48 5.25
C VAL A 105 14.31 -26.59 6.31
N LYS A 106 13.97 -26.28 7.55
CA LYS A 106 13.98 -27.24 8.69
C LYS A 106 12.59 -27.75 9.08
N LEU A 107 11.53 -27.26 8.44
CA LEU A 107 10.14 -27.69 8.72
C LEU A 107 9.90 -29.13 8.21
N PRO A 108 8.87 -29.87 8.69
CA PRO A 108 8.52 -31.18 8.15
C PRO A 108 8.15 -31.09 6.66
N ARG A 109 9.02 -31.61 5.77
CA ARG A 109 8.97 -31.40 4.31
C ARG A 109 7.61 -31.71 3.70
N GLU A 110 7.10 -32.93 3.88
CA GLU A 110 5.87 -33.36 3.23
C GLU A 110 4.64 -32.56 3.69
N ALA A 111 4.54 -32.34 4.99
CA ALA A 111 3.45 -31.57 5.57
C ALA A 111 3.48 -30.13 5.06
N HIS A 112 4.65 -29.48 5.09
CA HIS A 112 4.82 -28.10 4.67
C HIS A 112 4.51 -27.90 3.17
N ILE A 113 5.05 -28.75 2.29
CA ILE A 113 4.79 -28.67 0.85
C ILE A 113 3.30 -28.94 0.55
N LYS A 114 2.69 -29.92 1.23
CA LYS A 114 1.27 -30.25 1.06
C LYS A 114 0.37 -29.08 1.47
N GLU A 115 0.67 -28.44 2.59
CA GLU A 115 -0.03 -27.26 3.08
C GLU A 115 0.04 -26.11 2.06
N ILE A 116 1.23 -25.78 1.57
CA ILE A 116 1.43 -24.76 0.55
C ILE A 116 0.64 -25.09 -0.73
N CYS A 117 0.75 -26.34 -1.24
CA CYS A 117 0.02 -26.76 -2.43
C CYS A 117 -1.51 -26.62 -2.29
N SER A 118 -2.03 -26.92 -1.10
CA SER A 118 -3.45 -26.71 -0.78
C SER A 118 -3.81 -25.24 -0.75
N LEU A 119 -2.99 -24.41 -0.10
CA LEU A 119 -3.18 -22.96 0.05
C LEU A 119 -3.24 -22.24 -1.30
N VAL A 120 -2.28 -22.52 -2.19
CA VAL A 120 -2.22 -21.91 -3.52
C VAL A 120 -3.06 -22.67 -4.56
N LYS A 121 -3.74 -23.77 -4.19
CA LYS A 121 -4.61 -24.59 -5.05
C LYS A 121 -3.91 -25.16 -6.28
N ILE A 122 -2.84 -25.92 -6.05
CA ILE A 122 -2.08 -26.64 -7.11
C ILE A 122 -1.96 -28.13 -6.83
N THR A 123 -2.73 -28.68 -5.89
CA THR A 123 -2.67 -30.08 -5.50
C THR A 123 -3.02 -31.02 -6.66
N ASP A 124 -3.97 -30.63 -7.51
CA ASP A 124 -4.41 -31.38 -8.71
C ASP A 124 -3.33 -31.52 -9.79
N VAL A 125 -2.38 -30.58 -9.83
CA VAL A 125 -1.28 -30.57 -10.80
C VAL A 125 0.08 -30.95 -10.21
N TYR A 126 0.12 -31.42 -8.95
CA TYR A 126 1.35 -31.66 -8.19
C TYR A 126 2.36 -32.59 -8.92
N ASN A 127 1.87 -33.62 -9.62
CA ASN A 127 2.70 -34.55 -10.37
C ASN A 127 2.83 -34.19 -11.87
N ARG A 128 2.31 -33.03 -12.28
CA ARG A 128 2.34 -32.59 -13.68
C ARG A 128 3.60 -31.78 -13.96
N MET A 129 4.18 -31.91 -15.16
CA MET A 129 5.30 -31.10 -15.62
C MET A 129 4.87 -29.63 -15.78
N ILE A 130 5.72 -28.70 -15.34
CA ILE A 130 5.43 -27.27 -15.31
C ILE A 130 5.18 -26.69 -16.70
N LYS A 131 5.88 -27.18 -17.74
CA LYS A 131 5.67 -26.73 -19.13
C LYS A 131 4.26 -26.99 -19.68
N PHE A 132 3.50 -27.91 -19.08
CA PHE A 132 2.13 -28.21 -19.49
C PHE A 132 1.07 -27.48 -18.66
N LEU A 133 1.49 -26.58 -17.77
CA LEU A 133 0.60 -25.77 -16.96
C LEU A 133 0.20 -24.48 -17.69
N SER A 134 -1.02 -24.03 -17.46
CA SER A 134 -1.42 -22.68 -17.86
C SER A 134 -0.63 -21.63 -17.12
N LYS A 135 -0.54 -20.41 -17.65
CA LYS A 135 0.15 -19.29 -17.02
C LYS A 135 -0.31 -19.06 -15.58
N GLY A 136 -1.61 -19.16 -15.30
CA GLY A 136 -2.16 -19.03 -13.95
C GLY A 136 -1.69 -20.11 -12.98
N TYR A 137 -1.55 -21.36 -13.44
CA TYR A 137 -0.96 -22.41 -12.62
C TYR A 137 0.55 -22.20 -12.41
N GLN A 138 1.28 -21.77 -13.43
CA GLN A 138 2.71 -21.43 -13.28
C GLN A 138 2.90 -20.29 -12.27
N GLN A 139 2.02 -19.28 -12.28
CA GLN A 139 2.02 -18.20 -11.31
C GLN A 139 1.78 -18.72 -9.88
N ARG A 140 0.81 -19.63 -9.69
CA ARG A 140 0.56 -20.27 -8.39
C ARG A 140 1.74 -21.12 -7.92
N VAL A 141 2.44 -21.82 -8.83
CA VAL A 141 3.69 -22.52 -8.52
C VAL A 141 4.77 -21.52 -8.09
N GLY A 142 4.86 -20.38 -8.76
CA GLY A 142 5.75 -19.29 -8.37
C GLY A 142 5.44 -18.72 -6.98
N ILE A 143 4.18 -18.53 -6.62
CA ILE A 143 3.77 -18.14 -5.27
C ILE A 143 4.12 -19.26 -4.27
N ALA A 144 3.87 -20.52 -4.62
CA ALA A 144 4.22 -21.66 -3.78
C ALA A 144 5.72 -21.68 -3.44
N GLN A 145 6.61 -21.47 -4.42
CA GLN A 145 8.06 -21.44 -4.16
C GLN A 145 8.45 -20.26 -3.25
N ALA A 146 7.76 -19.10 -3.36
CA ALA A 146 8.00 -17.97 -2.47
C ALA A 146 7.65 -18.33 -1.02
N LEU A 147 6.57 -19.10 -0.79
CA LEU A 147 6.10 -19.54 0.52
C LEU A 147 6.95 -20.65 1.17
N ILE A 148 7.78 -21.35 0.41
CA ILE A 148 8.67 -22.39 0.98
C ILE A 148 9.57 -21.78 2.06
N GLY A 149 9.52 -22.36 3.26
CA GLY A 149 10.26 -21.89 4.42
C GLY A 149 9.46 -20.94 5.33
N ASN A 150 8.21 -20.64 4.99
CA ASN A 150 7.32 -19.77 5.76
C ASN A 150 7.94 -18.38 6.08
N PRO A 151 8.34 -17.61 5.05
CA PRO A 151 9.00 -16.33 5.25
C PRO A 151 8.05 -15.29 5.88
N GLU A 152 8.58 -14.37 6.67
CA GLU A 152 7.80 -13.30 7.28
C GLU A 152 7.37 -12.24 6.24
N LEU A 153 8.19 -12.04 5.21
CA LEU A 153 7.98 -11.09 4.11
C LEU A 153 7.77 -11.82 2.79
N LEU A 154 6.70 -11.48 2.09
CA LEU A 154 6.44 -11.88 0.71
C LEU A 154 6.55 -10.67 -0.22
N ILE A 155 7.39 -10.77 -1.21
CA ILE A 155 7.51 -9.78 -2.28
C ILE A 155 6.97 -10.41 -3.56
N LEU A 156 5.90 -9.82 -4.11
CA LEU A 156 5.20 -10.30 -5.30
C LEU A 156 5.28 -9.23 -6.39
N ASP A 157 6.15 -9.45 -7.37
CA ASP A 157 6.35 -8.51 -8.48
C ASP A 157 5.42 -8.86 -9.64
N GLU A 158 4.44 -7.97 -9.91
CA GLU A 158 3.44 -8.09 -10.99
C GLU A 158 2.69 -9.46 -11.01
N PRO A 159 2.13 -9.95 -9.89
CA PRO A 159 1.63 -11.32 -9.78
C PRO A 159 0.38 -11.62 -10.63
N THR A 160 -0.26 -10.62 -11.20
CA THR A 160 -1.50 -10.74 -11.98
C THR A 160 -1.31 -10.54 -13.47
N VAL A 161 -0.10 -10.17 -13.92
CA VAL A 161 0.20 -9.86 -15.32
C VAL A 161 -0.02 -11.06 -16.24
N GLY A 162 -0.87 -10.84 -17.26
CA GLY A 162 -1.17 -11.83 -18.30
C GLY A 162 -2.05 -12.99 -17.85
N LEU A 163 -2.77 -12.82 -16.74
CA LEU A 163 -3.82 -13.70 -16.28
C LEU A 163 -5.19 -13.26 -16.81
N ASP A 164 -6.12 -14.20 -16.93
CA ASP A 164 -7.50 -13.86 -17.23
C ASP A 164 -8.24 -13.25 -16.02
N PRO A 165 -9.38 -12.55 -16.21
CA PRO A 165 -10.07 -11.86 -15.13
C PRO A 165 -10.47 -12.76 -13.94
N LYS A 166 -10.81 -14.01 -14.20
CA LYS A 166 -11.16 -14.96 -13.14
C LYS A 166 -9.94 -15.33 -12.30
N GLN A 167 -8.82 -15.58 -12.95
CA GLN A 167 -7.56 -15.88 -12.28
C GLN A 167 -7.04 -14.68 -11.47
N ILE A 168 -7.19 -13.45 -11.99
CA ILE A 168 -6.84 -12.22 -11.25
C ILE A 168 -7.60 -12.15 -9.92
N ILE A 169 -8.93 -12.37 -9.94
CA ILE A 169 -9.75 -12.37 -8.72
C ILE A 169 -9.26 -13.43 -7.73
N GLU A 170 -8.91 -14.62 -8.21
CA GLU A 170 -8.43 -15.70 -7.36
C GLU A 170 -7.06 -15.41 -6.74
N ILE A 171 -6.13 -14.81 -7.51
CA ILE A 171 -4.82 -14.40 -7.01
C ILE A 171 -4.96 -13.26 -5.98
N ARG A 172 -5.82 -12.26 -6.21
CA ARG A 172 -6.11 -11.19 -5.24
C ARG A 172 -6.62 -11.77 -3.92
N LYS A 173 -7.58 -12.71 -3.96
CA LYS A 173 -8.07 -13.41 -2.75
C LYS A 173 -6.96 -14.20 -2.04
N LEU A 174 -6.06 -14.83 -2.80
CA LEU A 174 -4.92 -15.52 -2.23
C LEU A 174 -3.98 -14.54 -1.52
N ILE A 175 -3.63 -13.41 -2.15
CA ILE A 175 -2.75 -12.40 -1.57
C ILE A 175 -3.36 -11.82 -0.28
N THR A 176 -4.65 -11.47 -0.29
CA THR A 176 -5.37 -11.01 0.92
C THR A 176 -5.33 -12.06 2.04
N HIS A 177 -5.44 -13.35 1.68
CA HIS A 177 -5.34 -14.43 2.68
C HIS A 177 -3.92 -14.55 3.24
N LEU A 178 -2.89 -14.44 2.40
CA LEU A 178 -1.48 -14.48 2.79
C LEU A 178 -1.12 -13.30 3.71
N GLY A 179 -1.67 -12.12 3.46
CA GLY A 179 -1.45 -10.92 4.29
C GLY A 179 -1.90 -11.04 5.75
N ARG A 180 -2.69 -12.08 6.09
CA ARG A 180 -3.07 -12.35 7.49
C ARG A 180 -1.91 -12.88 8.34
N ASN A 181 -0.95 -13.56 7.69
CA ASN A 181 0.15 -14.24 8.37
C ASN A 181 1.53 -13.76 7.90
N HIS A 182 1.58 -12.95 6.86
CA HIS A 182 2.81 -12.45 6.24
C HIS A 182 2.70 -10.96 6.00
N THR A 183 3.80 -10.26 6.08
CA THR A 183 3.96 -8.93 5.49
C THR A 183 4.07 -9.09 3.98
N VAL A 184 3.33 -8.29 3.21
CA VAL A 184 3.33 -8.43 1.74
C VAL A 184 3.69 -7.12 1.07
N ILE A 185 4.64 -7.14 0.14
CA ILE A 185 4.84 -6.07 -0.84
C ILE A 185 4.32 -6.55 -2.19
N LEU A 186 3.32 -5.86 -2.71
CA LEU A 186 2.73 -6.11 -4.01
C LEU A 186 3.16 -5.02 -4.99
N SER A 187 4.02 -5.36 -5.94
CA SER A 187 4.35 -4.46 -7.05
C SER A 187 3.32 -4.61 -8.16
N SER A 188 2.80 -3.50 -8.66
CA SER A 188 1.89 -3.51 -9.82
C SER A 188 1.92 -2.18 -10.58
N HIS A 189 1.58 -2.24 -11.88
CA HIS A 189 1.22 -1.07 -12.67
C HIS A 189 -0.30 -0.97 -12.85
N ILE A 190 -1.06 -1.96 -12.36
CA ILE A 190 -2.52 -2.04 -12.43
C ILE A 190 -3.09 -1.57 -11.10
N LEU A 191 -3.71 -0.41 -11.14
CA LEU A 191 -4.24 0.23 -9.95
C LEU A 191 -5.33 -0.58 -9.24
N SER A 192 -6.24 -1.21 -10.01
CA SER A 192 -7.32 -2.01 -9.44
C SER A 192 -6.83 -3.23 -8.66
N ASP A 193 -5.61 -3.72 -8.91
CA ASP A 193 -5.01 -4.79 -8.14
C ASP A 193 -4.62 -4.29 -6.74
N VAL A 194 -3.99 -3.12 -6.71
CA VAL A 194 -3.53 -2.47 -5.49
C VAL A 194 -4.71 -2.04 -4.62
N GLN A 195 -5.73 -1.38 -5.20
CA GLN A 195 -6.94 -0.98 -4.48
C GLN A 195 -7.71 -2.14 -3.84
N ALA A 196 -7.72 -3.30 -4.50
CA ALA A 196 -8.49 -4.45 -4.03
C ALA A 196 -7.83 -5.19 -2.85
N VAL A 197 -6.51 -4.99 -2.63
CA VAL A 197 -5.72 -5.84 -1.72
C VAL A 197 -4.92 -5.03 -0.70
N CYS A 198 -4.44 -3.84 -1.06
CA CYS A 198 -3.46 -3.11 -0.27
C CYS A 198 -4.12 -2.06 0.65
N GLU A 199 -3.64 -1.98 1.89
CA GLU A 199 -4.06 -0.99 2.88
C GLU A 199 -3.33 0.35 2.70
N ARG A 200 -2.10 0.28 2.19
CA ARG A 200 -1.24 1.43 1.92
C ARG A 200 -0.58 1.28 0.56
N VAL A 201 -0.38 2.40 -0.11
CA VAL A 201 0.20 2.45 -1.46
C VAL A 201 1.32 3.47 -1.51
N ILE A 202 2.46 3.05 -2.03
CA ILE A 202 3.55 3.92 -2.44
C ILE A 202 3.49 4.04 -3.96
N ILE A 203 3.41 5.28 -4.46
CA ILE A 203 3.46 5.56 -5.89
C ILE A 203 4.87 6.03 -6.25
N ILE A 204 5.52 5.31 -7.16
CA ILE A 204 6.85 5.65 -7.67
C ILE A 204 6.75 6.11 -9.13
N ASN A 205 7.46 7.18 -9.46
CA ASN A 205 7.62 7.67 -10.83
C ASN A 205 9.05 8.17 -11.05
N LYS A 206 9.66 7.85 -12.18
CA LYS A 206 11.04 8.25 -12.53
C LYS A 206 12.07 8.03 -11.41
N GLY A 207 11.91 6.93 -10.67
CA GLY A 207 12.80 6.56 -9.58
C GLY A 207 12.52 7.24 -8.23
N GLN A 208 11.53 8.11 -8.11
CA GLN A 208 11.20 8.85 -6.89
C GLN A 208 9.82 8.47 -6.37
N ILE A 209 9.65 8.45 -5.05
CA ILE A 209 8.34 8.30 -4.41
C ILE A 209 7.60 9.62 -4.54
N ILE A 210 6.45 9.60 -5.22
CA ILE A 210 5.61 10.78 -5.45
C ILE A 210 4.40 10.82 -4.53
N ALA A 211 3.98 9.66 -3.98
CA ALA A 211 2.90 9.60 -2.99
C ALA A 211 3.07 8.37 -2.08
N ASP A 212 2.59 8.48 -0.84
CA ASP A 212 2.59 7.43 0.17
C ASP A 212 1.39 7.62 1.10
N GLY A 213 0.47 6.67 1.12
CA GLY A 213 -0.73 6.74 1.95
C GLY A 213 -1.75 5.66 1.64
N SER A 214 -2.91 5.66 2.33
CA SER A 214 -4.01 4.77 1.96
C SER A 214 -4.60 5.19 0.60
N PRO A 215 -5.20 4.25 -0.16
CA PRO A 215 -5.90 4.57 -1.41
C PRO A 215 -6.93 5.70 -1.25
N ASP A 216 -7.68 5.68 -0.15
CA ASP A 216 -8.72 6.69 0.16
C ASP A 216 -8.11 8.05 0.49
N ASP A 217 -7.03 8.10 1.29
CA ASP A 217 -6.35 9.34 1.61
C ASP A 217 -5.74 9.99 0.37
N LEU A 218 -5.15 9.19 -0.52
CA LEU A 218 -4.57 9.67 -1.77
C LEU A 218 -5.65 10.25 -2.70
N SER A 219 -6.81 9.59 -2.76
CA SER A 219 -7.96 10.12 -3.52
C SER A 219 -8.46 11.44 -2.95
N LYS A 220 -8.67 11.53 -1.63
CA LYS A 220 -9.14 12.75 -0.95
C LYS A 220 -8.16 13.90 -1.07
N ALA A 221 -6.88 13.61 -0.93
CA ALA A 221 -5.81 14.61 -0.94
C ALA A 221 -5.71 15.38 -2.26
N LEU A 222 -6.00 14.72 -3.38
CA LEU A 222 -5.92 15.32 -4.72
C LEU A 222 -7.27 15.83 -5.23
N THR A 223 -8.36 15.43 -4.60
CA THR A 223 -9.67 16.01 -4.88
C THR A 223 -9.77 17.43 -4.35
N GLY A 224 -8.92 17.81 -3.36
CA GLY A 224 -8.71 19.20 -2.86
C GLY A 224 -9.95 19.97 -2.43
N SER A 225 -11.12 19.46 -2.74
CA SER A 225 -12.42 20.05 -2.43
C SER A 225 -13.46 18.92 -2.35
N ASN A 226 -14.34 18.99 -1.36
CA ASN A 226 -15.58 18.24 -1.35
C ASN A 226 -16.40 18.70 -2.57
N SER A 227 -16.27 18.03 -3.71
CA SER A 227 -17.04 18.33 -4.90
C SER A 227 -18.15 17.31 -5.13
N LEU A 228 -19.28 17.80 -5.62
CA LEU A 228 -20.46 17.00 -5.92
C LEU A 228 -20.80 17.14 -7.40
N LYS A 229 -21.03 16.04 -8.08
CA LYS A 229 -21.69 16.01 -9.39
C LYS A 229 -23.19 15.96 -9.20
N VAL A 230 -23.85 16.93 -9.78
CA VAL A 230 -25.31 17.08 -9.70
C VAL A 230 -25.87 17.16 -11.10
N ARG A 231 -26.83 16.31 -11.44
CA ARG A 231 -27.58 16.39 -12.70
C ARG A 231 -29.01 16.80 -12.39
N VAL A 232 -29.45 17.91 -12.97
CA VAL A 232 -30.74 18.50 -12.71
C VAL A 232 -31.51 18.72 -14.00
N ASN A 233 -32.77 18.33 -14.01
CA ASN A 233 -33.73 18.68 -15.06
C ASN A 233 -34.28 20.08 -14.81
N GLY A 234 -33.74 21.08 -15.52
CA GLY A 234 -34.11 22.48 -15.37
C GLY A 234 -33.31 23.40 -16.28
N PRO A 235 -33.66 24.70 -16.35
CA PRO A 235 -32.93 25.69 -17.13
C PRO A 235 -31.51 25.87 -16.58
N GLU A 236 -30.50 25.68 -17.42
CA GLU A 236 -29.10 25.70 -17.00
C GLU A 236 -28.69 26.92 -16.19
N ARG A 237 -29.03 28.13 -16.69
CA ARG A 237 -28.68 29.41 -16.04
C ARG A 237 -29.32 29.56 -14.66
N ASP A 238 -30.58 29.14 -14.51
CA ASP A 238 -31.33 29.32 -13.28
C ASP A 238 -30.93 28.27 -12.23
N VAL A 239 -30.67 27.01 -12.66
CA VAL A 239 -30.14 25.96 -11.79
C VAL A 239 -28.74 26.36 -11.30
N HIS A 240 -27.85 26.84 -12.17
CA HIS A 240 -26.54 27.33 -11.80
C HIS A 240 -26.57 28.42 -10.73
N LYS A 241 -27.45 29.45 -10.93
CA LYS A 241 -27.63 30.51 -9.95
C LYS A 241 -28.17 29.99 -8.61
N ALA A 242 -29.16 29.09 -8.65
CA ALA A 242 -29.74 28.51 -7.45
C ALA A 242 -28.71 27.72 -6.62
N ILE A 243 -27.87 26.93 -7.25
CA ILE A 243 -26.81 26.16 -6.57
C ILE A 243 -25.77 27.11 -5.99
N ARG A 244 -25.32 28.12 -6.73
CA ARG A 244 -24.27 29.06 -6.30
C ARG A 244 -24.66 29.87 -5.06
N THR A 245 -25.95 30.04 -4.79
CA THR A 245 -26.45 30.79 -3.61
C THR A 245 -26.59 29.92 -2.36
N ILE A 246 -26.28 28.62 -2.42
CA ILE A 246 -26.29 27.74 -1.25
C ILE A 246 -25.08 28.05 -0.37
N SER A 247 -25.31 28.20 0.93
CA SER A 247 -24.22 28.39 1.90
C SER A 247 -23.27 27.21 1.88
N GLY A 248 -21.96 27.47 1.80
CA GLY A 248 -20.94 26.44 1.71
C GLY A 248 -20.52 26.06 0.27
N VAL A 249 -21.18 26.58 -0.77
CA VAL A 249 -20.74 26.40 -2.17
C VAL A 249 -19.62 27.39 -2.49
N LYS A 250 -18.46 26.88 -2.88
CA LYS A 250 -17.30 27.68 -3.35
C LYS A 250 -17.41 28.03 -4.84
N SER A 251 -17.67 27.02 -5.65
CA SER A 251 -17.81 27.20 -7.11
C SER A 251 -18.85 26.24 -7.70
N VAL A 252 -19.38 26.61 -8.87
CA VAL A 252 -20.30 25.78 -9.66
C VAL A 252 -19.87 25.85 -11.10
N THR A 253 -19.55 24.72 -11.71
CA THR A 253 -19.13 24.60 -13.11
C THR A 253 -20.14 23.75 -13.86
N SER A 254 -20.65 24.24 -14.98
CA SER A 254 -21.53 23.47 -15.86
C SER A 254 -20.69 22.47 -16.68
N LEU A 255 -21.04 21.19 -16.62
CA LEU A 255 -20.45 20.11 -17.42
C LEU A 255 -21.25 19.86 -18.71
N GLY A 256 -22.27 20.69 -18.95
CA GLY A 256 -23.11 20.63 -20.14
C GLY A 256 -24.29 19.68 -20.06
N LYS A 257 -25.03 19.59 -21.15
CA LYS A 257 -26.22 18.73 -21.27
C LYS A 257 -25.82 17.28 -21.45
N ARG A 258 -26.36 16.39 -20.60
CA ARG A 258 -26.14 14.93 -20.69
C ARG A 258 -27.39 14.19 -21.19
N GLU A 259 -28.59 14.75 -20.94
CA GLU A 259 -29.87 14.19 -21.35
C GLU A 259 -30.79 15.31 -21.86
N LYS A 260 -31.91 14.93 -22.48
CA LYS A 260 -32.91 15.90 -22.95
C LYS A 260 -33.42 16.71 -21.75
N ASN A 261 -33.14 18.01 -21.71
CA ASN A 261 -33.50 18.94 -20.63
C ASN A 261 -32.75 18.77 -19.29
N ALA A 262 -31.71 17.95 -19.20
CA ALA A 262 -30.91 17.80 -17.98
C ALA A 262 -29.48 18.29 -18.20
N VAL A 263 -29.01 19.08 -17.25
CA VAL A 263 -27.65 19.65 -17.21
C VAL A 263 -26.91 19.11 -16.01
N GLU A 264 -25.65 18.79 -16.21
CA GLU A 264 -24.76 18.32 -15.18
C GLU A 264 -23.85 19.44 -14.69
N PHE A 265 -23.71 19.54 -13.38
CA PHE A 265 -22.89 20.55 -12.71
C PHE A 265 -21.88 19.85 -11.79
N CYS A 266 -20.67 20.38 -11.74
CA CYS A 266 -19.69 20.12 -10.69
C CYS A 266 -19.81 21.27 -9.67
N VAL A 267 -20.04 20.91 -8.41
CA VAL A 267 -20.24 21.86 -7.30
C VAL A 267 -19.15 21.65 -6.28
N GLU A 268 -18.25 22.62 -6.15
CA GLU A 268 -17.23 22.61 -5.10
C GLU A 268 -17.79 23.16 -3.80
N VAL A 269 -17.58 22.44 -2.70
CA VAL A 269 -18.12 22.75 -1.39
C VAL A 269 -17.00 23.06 -0.41
N SER A 270 -17.26 23.89 0.58
CA SER A 270 -16.32 24.16 1.68
C SER A 270 -16.15 22.91 2.55
N ASP A 271 -14.94 22.71 3.09
CA ASP A 271 -14.64 21.60 3.98
C ASP A 271 -15.64 21.56 5.15
N GLN A 272 -16.14 20.35 5.46
CA GLN A 272 -17.11 20.05 6.51
C GLN A 272 -18.56 20.53 6.29
N THR A 273 -18.94 21.04 5.12
CA THR A 273 -20.33 21.46 4.87
C THR A 273 -21.06 20.46 3.98
N ASP A 274 -22.11 19.81 4.50
CA ASP A 274 -23.01 18.99 3.68
C ASP A 274 -24.14 19.82 3.10
N ILE A 275 -24.08 20.09 1.81
CA ILE A 275 -25.08 20.89 1.11
C ILE A 275 -26.23 20.07 0.51
N ARG A 276 -26.20 18.73 0.62
CA ARG A 276 -27.15 17.84 -0.10
C ARG A 276 -28.60 18.10 0.27
N THR A 277 -28.91 18.32 1.55
CA THR A 277 -30.25 18.61 2.03
C THR A 277 -30.78 19.96 1.50
N GLU A 278 -29.94 21.00 1.56
CA GLU A 278 -30.32 22.32 1.08
C GLU A 278 -30.46 22.37 -0.44
N LEU A 279 -29.56 21.66 -1.15
CA LEU A 279 -29.63 21.49 -2.59
C LEU A 279 -30.95 20.81 -3.00
N PHE A 280 -31.31 19.70 -2.33
CA PHE A 280 -32.59 19.02 -2.59
C PHE A 280 -33.78 19.96 -2.38
N ARG A 281 -33.86 20.70 -1.26
CA ARG A 281 -34.92 21.61 -0.95
C ARG A 281 -35.10 22.69 -2.02
N ARG A 282 -34.00 23.35 -2.44
CA ARG A 282 -34.03 24.40 -3.45
C ARG A 282 -34.45 23.93 -4.83
N MET A 283 -34.06 22.72 -5.22
CA MET A 283 -34.48 22.11 -6.48
C MET A 283 -35.98 21.78 -6.42
N ALA A 284 -36.45 21.20 -5.31
CA ALA A 284 -37.85 20.84 -5.12
C ALA A 284 -38.78 22.07 -5.13
N GLU A 285 -38.41 23.17 -4.47
CA GLU A 285 -39.17 24.45 -4.47
C GLU A 285 -39.41 25.01 -5.89
N ARG A 286 -38.54 24.69 -6.85
CA ARG A 286 -38.62 25.13 -8.25
C ARG A 286 -39.14 24.08 -9.20
N ASN A 287 -39.59 22.93 -8.68
CA ASN A 287 -40.01 21.76 -9.46
C ASN A 287 -38.91 21.26 -10.42
N TRP A 288 -37.64 21.40 -10.04
CA TRP A 288 -36.51 20.83 -10.77
C TRP A 288 -36.12 19.49 -10.19
N THR A 289 -36.15 18.45 -11.01
CA THR A 289 -35.83 17.11 -10.57
C THR A 289 -34.33 16.88 -10.55
N ILE A 290 -33.78 16.43 -9.41
CA ILE A 290 -32.42 15.92 -9.33
C ILE A 290 -32.41 14.50 -9.91
N LEU A 291 -31.70 14.29 -10.99
CA LEU A 291 -31.57 13.00 -11.67
C LEU A 291 -30.35 12.21 -11.17
N MET A 292 -29.32 12.92 -10.69
CA MET A 292 -28.12 12.32 -10.14
C MET A 292 -27.50 13.26 -9.10
N LEU A 293 -27.05 12.69 -8.00
CA LEU A 293 -26.28 13.39 -6.97
C LEU A 293 -25.23 12.40 -6.45
N GLN A 294 -23.98 12.65 -6.76
CA GLN A 294 -22.87 11.80 -6.32
C GLN A 294 -21.65 12.64 -5.96
N PRO A 295 -20.81 12.21 -5.01
CA PRO A 295 -19.50 12.81 -4.82
C PRO A 295 -18.70 12.80 -6.12
N ASP A 296 -18.02 13.90 -6.44
CA ASP A 296 -17.04 13.97 -7.53
C ASP A 296 -15.66 13.67 -6.97
N GLU A 297 -15.52 12.46 -6.43
CA GLU A 297 -14.22 11.95 -5.97
C GLU A 297 -13.41 11.54 -7.20
N LEU A 298 -12.18 12.02 -7.26
CA LEU A 298 -11.24 11.48 -8.23
C LEU A 298 -11.02 10.01 -7.92
N THR A 299 -11.24 9.18 -8.92
CA THR A 299 -10.82 7.77 -8.79
C THR A 299 -9.30 7.76 -8.58
N LEU A 300 -8.80 6.79 -7.84
CA LEU A 300 -7.34 6.65 -7.66
C LEU A 300 -6.61 6.53 -9.03
N GLU A 301 -7.31 6.09 -10.08
CA GLU A 301 -6.80 6.05 -11.45
C GLU A 301 -6.57 7.46 -12.04
N GLN A 302 -7.50 8.38 -11.82
CA GLN A 302 -7.35 9.78 -12.20
C GLN A 302 -6.28 10.48 -11.36
N VAL A 303 -6.21 10.14 -10.08
CA VAL A 303 -5.14 10.53 -9.15
C VAL A 303 -3.79 10.09 -9.69
N PHE A 304 -3.65 8.82 -10.01
CA PHE A 304 -2.41 8.23 -10.53
C PHE A 304 -1.97 8.91 -11.83
N VAL A 305 -2.88 9.13 -12.78
CA VAL A 305 -2.58 9.82 -14.04
C VAL A 305 -2.07 11.24 -13.78
N ARG A 306 -2.77 12.02 -12.93
CA ARG A 306 -2.33 13.39 -12.58
C ARG A 306 -0.96 13.44 -11.93
N LEU A 307 -0.65 12.45 -11.07
CA LEU A 307 0.63 12.32 -10.39
C LEU A 307 1.77 12.00 -11.36
N VAL A 308 1.53 11.07 -12.27
CA VAL A 308 2.52 10.64 -13.26
C VAL A 308 2.79 11.73 -14.28
N ASP A 309 1.77 12.50 -14.67
CA ASP A 309 1.87 13.61 -15.64
C ASP A 309 2.46 14.89 -15.01
N GLY A 310 2.74 14.91 -13.70
CA GLY A 310 3.32 16.08 -13.01
C GLY A 310 2.33 17.22 -12.74
N ALA A 311 1.03 17.02 -13.04
CA ALA A 311 0.00 18.07 -12.89
C ALA A 311 -0.38 18.35 -11.41
N ALA A 312 0.12 17.55 -10.46
CA ALA A 312 -0.24 17.63 -9.05
C ALA A 312 0.97 17.66 -8.09
N GLU A 313 2.18 17.89 -8.60
CA GLU A 313 3.40 17.87 -7.77
C GLU A 313 3.37 18.89 -6.62
N ASP A 314 2.78 20.08 -6.83
CA ASP A 314 2.69 21.13 -5.80
C ASP A 314 1.68 20.82 -4.70
N GLU A 315 0.59 20.11 -5.01
CA GLU A 315 -0.43 19.71 -4.03
C GLU A 315 0.09 18.60 -3.11
N ILE A 316 0.91 17.69 -3.64
CA ILE A 316 1.50 16.60 -2.87
C ILE A 316 2.66 17.06 -2.00
N ARG A 317 3.47 18.00 -2.47
CA ARG A 317 4.49 18.63 -1.62
C ARG A 317 3.87 19.26 -0.37
N LYS A 318 2.70 19.87 -0.47
CA LYS A 318 1.95 20.41 0.67
C LYS A 318 1.49 19.31 1.63
N LEU A 319 1.00 18.18 1.11
CA LEU A 319 0.54 17.04 1.92
C LEU A 319 1.66 16.30 2.63
N SER A 320 2.79 16.09 1.95
CA SER A 320 3.96 15.46 2.56
C SER A 320 4.59 16.35 3.64
N ALA A 321 4.51 17.67 3.50
CA ALA A 321 4.94 18.63 4.51
C ALA A 321 4.02 18.61 5.74
N VAL A 322 2.69 18.53 5.55
CA VAL A 322 1.71 18.45 6.65
C VAL A 322 1.83 17.13 7.42
N LYS A 323 2.04 15.99 6.72
CA LYS A 323 2.25 14.70 7.41
C LYS A 323 3.58 14.63 8.16
N LYS A 324 4.65 15.29 7.68
CA LYS A 324 5.92 15.39 8.42
C LYS A 324 5.79 16.24 9.68
N SER A 325 5.03 17.33 9.64
CA SER A 325 4.79 18.15 10.83
C SER A 325 3.92 17.43 11.86
N ALA A 326 2.84 16.75 11.42
CA ALA A 326 1.97 15.98 12.31
C ALA A 326 2.69 14.78 12.96
N LYS A 327 3.62 14.12 12.24
CA LYS A 327 4.42 13.02 12.80
C LYS A 327 5.48 13.54 13.77
N ALA A 328 6.08 14.69 13.50
CA ALA A 328 7.02 15.34 14.41
C ALA A 328 6.33 15.82 15.70
N GLU A 329 5.10 16.34 15.62
CA GLU A 329 4.30 16.71 16.81
C GLU A 329 3.91 15.48 17.64
N THR A 330 3.57 14.34 16.99
CA THR A 330 3.23 13.10 17.71
C THR A 330 4.46 12.45 18.36
N GLU A 331 5.63 12.55 17.75
CA GLU A 331 6.89 12.09 18.34
C GLU A 331 7.37 13.02 19.47
N ALA A 332 7.21 14.33 19.33
CA ALA A 332 7.50 15.30 20.39
C ALA A 332 6.62 15.09 21.62
N THR A 333 5.32 14.85 21.41
CA THR A 333 4.35 14.56 22.51
C THR A 333 4.68 13.22 23.21
N LYS A 334 5.17 12.21 22.48
CA LYS A 334 5.60 10.95 23.10
C LYS A 334 6.87 11.08 23.92
N VAL A 335 7.79 11.96 23.54
CA VAL A 335 9.02 12.26 24.30
C VAL A 335 8.66 13.03 25.57
N GLU A 336 7.79 14.05 25.50
CA GLU A 336 7.30 14.75 26.69
C GLU A 336 6.61 13.83 27.70
N PHE A 337 5.76 12.89 27.23
CA PHE A 337 5.12 11.91 28.13
C PHE A 337 6.10 10.89 28.71
N ALA A 338 7.20 10.57 28.05
CA ALA A 338 8.23 9.68 28.58
C ALA A 338 9.05 10.36 29.67
N ASP A 339 9.41 11.62 29.48
CA ASP A 339 10.15 12.42 30.47
C ASP A 339 9.30 12.67 31.74
N ASP A 340 7.99 12.91 31.63
CA ASP A 340 7.06 13.05 32.74
C ASP A 340 6.91 11.74 33.57
N ILE A 341 6.98 10.57 32.92
CA ILE A 341 6.91 9.27 33.64
C ILE A 341 8.21 9.00 34.42
N ASP A 342 9.36 9.33 33.88
CA ASP A 342 10.65 9.18 34.57
C ASP A 342 10.78 10.13 35.77
N GLU A 343 10.23 11.35 35.69
CA GLU A 343 10.18 12.28 36.81
C GLU A 343 9.25 11.83 37.92
N VAL A 344 8.10 11.19 37.60
CA VAL A 344 7.15 10.61 38.57
C VAL A 344 7.68 9.33 39.20
N MET A 345 8.41 8.49 38.46
CA MET A 345 9.00 7.26 38.99
C MET A 345 10.24 7.50 39.84
N GLY A 346 11.02 8.54 39.55
CA GLY A 346 12.20 8.97 40.37
C GLY A 346 11.83 9.56 41.74
N ALA A 347 10.57 9.95 41.95
CA ALA A 347 10.11 10.52 43.23
C ALA A 347 9.67 9.45 44.26
N VAL A 348 9.58 8.17 43.88
CA VAL A 348 9.06 7.08 44.75
C VAL A 348 10.15 6.26 45.45
N GLU A 349 11.44 6.42 45.10
CA GLU A 349 12.55 5.74 45.75
C GLU A 349 13.21 6.61 46.81
N LYS A 350 12.55 6.89 47.95
CA LYS A 350 13.20 7.18 49.22
C LYS A 350 12.90 6.05 50.22
N PRO A 351 13.91 5.36 50.78
CA PRO A 351 13.71 4.33 51.81
C PRO A 351 13.16 4.97 53.07
N LEU A 352 12.08 4.45 53.59
CA LEU A 352 11.61 4.73 54.94
C LEU A 352 12.59 4.12 55.94
N ASP A 353 13.17 4.96 56.80
CA ASP A 353 14.00 4.57 57.95
C ASP A 353 13.26 3.59 58.82
N ALA A 354 13.92 2.47 59.13
CA ALA A 354 13.43 1.47 60.08
C ALA A 354 13.53 2.03 61.52
N PRO A 355 12.53 1.76 62.42
CA PRO A 355 12.62 2.19 63.80
C PRO A 355 13.61 1.31 64.57
N GLU A 356 14.46 1.96 65.38
CA GLU A 356 15.36 1.34 66.35
C GLU A 356 14.58 0.51 67.40
N ASP A 357 14.94 -0.75 67.50
CA ASP A 357 14.44 -1.64 68.53
C ASP A 357 15.31 -1.51 69.78
N SER A 358 14.77 -0.85 70.82
CA SER A 358 15.29 -0.78 72.10
C SER A 358 14.57 -1.76 73.02
N SER A 359 15.13 -2.97 73.24
CA SER A 359 14.78 -3.76 74.44
C SER A 359 16.03 -4.43 74.97
N LYS A 360 16.46 -3.85 76.10
CA LYS A 360 17.39 -4.44 77.07
C LYS A 360 16.71 -5.56 77.86
N GLU A 361 17.57 -6.56 78.13
CA GLU A 361 17.72 -7.34 79.35
C GLU A 361 16.48 -7.77 80.16
N GLU A 362 16.32 -9.05 80.38
CA GLU A 362 16.57 -9.70 81.65
C GLU A 362 16.13 -11.19 81.70
N LYS A 363 17.07 -12.00 82.18
CA LYS A 363 17.09 -13.34 82.75
C LYS A 363 17.27 -14.53 81.88
#